data_e8878c15cff872a762e383754f1df5b7
#
_entry.id   e8878c15cff872a762e383754f1df5b7
#
_cell.length_a   1.000
_cell.length_b   1.000
_cell.length_c   1.000
_cell.angle_alpha   90.00
_cell.angle_beta   90.00
_cell.angle_gamma   90.00
#
_symmetry.space_group_name_H-M   'P 1'
#
loop_
_entity.id
_entity.type
_entity.pdbx_description
1 polymer ?
#
loop_
_entity_poly.entity_id
_entity_poly.type
_entity_poly.pdbx_seq_one_letter_code
_entity_poly.pdbx_strand_id
1 'polypeptide(L)'
;MESEKRIFYRKLWGLVFPIAIQNLMTALVSASDAFMLGFVSQTSLSAVSLATQIQFVHNLFMLALTIGATTLAAQYWGKGDTDSVEEILAIALKISMAVSVVFFIAGMFFPGFLMRIFTNDIKLIQAGIPYLRIVSVSYLFMGFSQIYLCIMKNSGRTAKSTIYGSVAVVINIGFNQTAKQLFGVEPRSESGLRISD
;
A
#
# COMPACT_ATOMS: atom_id res chain seq x y z
N MET A 1 -16.38 28.63 25.66
CA MET A 1 -16.67 27.16 25.61
C MET A 1 -17.29 26.71 24.29
N GLU A 2 -18.31 27.39 23.77
CA GLU A 2 -18.96 27.02 22.48
C GLU A 2 -18.10 27.37 21.25
N SER A 3 -17.41 28.51 21.28
CA SER A 3 -16.47 28.93 20.22
C SER A 3 -15.23 28.02 20.10
N GLU A 4 -14.70 27.52 21.18
CA GLU A 4 -13.56 26.60 21.19
C GLU A 4 -13.92 25.24 20.63
N LYS A 5 -15.10 24.71 20.97
CA LYS A 5 -15.62 23.47 20.37
C LYS A 5 -15.80 23.61 18.86
N ARG A 6 -16.32 24.74 18.38
CA ARG A 6 -16.50 25.00 16.96
C ARG A 6 -15.18 25.07 16.21
N ILE A 7 -14.16 25.70 16.79
CA ILE A 7 -12.80 25.75 16.23
C ILE A 7 -12.18 24.35 16.20
N PHE A 8 -12.34 23.58 17.27
CA PHE A 8 -11.87 22.21 17.37
C PHE A 8 -12.49 21.32 16.29
N TYR A 9 -13.83 21.31 16.16
CA TYR A 9 -14.52 20.51 15.16
C TYR A 9 -14.12 20.92 13.72
N ARG A 10 -13.94 22.22 13.44
CA ARG A 10 -13.50 22.69 12.12
C ARG A 10 -12.08 22.20 11.78
N LYS A 11 -11.17 22.22 12.75
CA LYS A 11 -9.81 21.67 12.57
C LYS A 11 -9.84 20.15 12.41
N LEU A 12 -10.64 19.46 13.22
CA LEU A 12 -10.80 18.01 13.15
C LEU A 12 -11.32 17.56 11.78
N TRP A 13 -12.40 18.17 11.30
CA TRP A 13 -12.95 17.85 9.98
C TRP A 13 -11.99 18.20 8.84
N GLY A 14 -11.24 19.27 8.95
CA GLY A 14 -10.19 19.65 8.00
C GLY A 14 -9.05 18.63 7.90
N LEU A 15 -8.83 17.82 8.94
CA LEU A 15 -7.85 16.73 8.95
C LEU A 15 -8.48 15.38 8.54
N VAL A 16 -9.64 15.07 9.09
CA VAL A 16 -10.31 13.76 8.88
C VAL A 16 -10.80 13.60 7.46
N PHE A 17 -11.42 14.63 6.89
CA PHE A 17 -12.03 14.56 5.55
C PHE A 17 -11.01 14.25 4.44
N PRO A 18 -9.84 14.92 4.33
CA PRO A 18 -8.82 14.57 3.36
C PRO A 18 -8.27 13.15 3.54
N ILE A 19 -8.07 12.72 4.79
CA ILE A 19 -7.56 11.37 5.08
C ILE A 19 -8.62 10.31 4.70
N ALA A 20 -9.89 10.56 4.98
CA ALA A 20 -10.98 9.66 4.60
C ALA A 20 -11.09 9.51 3.07
N ILE A 21 -10.98 10.61 2.32
CA ILE A 21 -10.97 10.58 0.85
C ILE A 21 -9.75 9.79 0.34
N GLN A 22 -8.57 10.01 0.90
CA GLN A 22 -7.36 9.27 0.52
C GLN A 22 -7.53 7.76 0.74
N ASN A 23 -8.10 7.36 1.89
CA ASN A 23 -8.35 5.94 2.18
C ASN A 23 -9.41 5.35 1.25
N LEU A 24 -10.47 6.08 0.95
CA LEU A 24 -11.49 5.68 -0.03
C LEU A 24 -10.89 5.46 -1.42
N MET A 25 -10.05 6.39 -1.88
CA MET A 25 -9.35 6.26 -3.16
C MET A 25 -8.44 5.03 -3.19
N THR A 26 -7.69 4.78 -2.11
CA THR A 26 -6.85 3.58 -1.99
C THR A 26 -7.69 2.30 -2.03
N ALA A 27 -8.84 2.28 -1.36
CA ALA A 27 -9.74 1.13 -1.39
C ALA A 27 -10.33 0.89 -2.79
N LEU A 28 -10.67 1.95 -3.53
CA LEU A 28 -11.13 1.84 -4.92
C LEU A 28 -10.05 1.27 -5.85
N VAL A 29 -8.79 1.67 -5.68
CA VAL A 29 -7.66 1.07 -6.41
C VAL A 29 -7.56 -0.42 -6.11
N SER A 30 -7.56 -0.81 -4.84
CA SER A 30 -7.48 -2.22 -4.44
C SER A 30 -8.65 -3.05 -4.98
N ALA A 31 -9.86 -2.48 -5.01
CA ALA A 31 -11.02 -3.12 -5.62
C ALA A 31 -10.86 -3.27 -7.15
N SER A 32 -10.31 -2.27 -7.82
CA SER A 32 -10.01 -2.32 -9.26
C SER A 32 -8.95 -3.38 -9.58
N ASP A 33 -7.89 -3.47 -8.77
CA ASP A 33 -6.85 -4.47 -8.92
C ASP A 33 -7.41 -5.88 -8.71
N ALA A 34 -8.25 -6.09 -7.68
CA ALA A 34 -8.92 -7.36 -7.44
C ALA A 34 -9.83 -7.78 -8.59
N PHE A 35 -10.57 -6.82 -9.17
CA PHE A 35 -11.42 -7.06 -10.34
C PHE A 35 -10.58 -7.48 -11.56
N MET A 36 -9.42 -6.84 -11.78
CA MET A 36 -8.50 -7.23 -12.86
C MET A 36 -7.94 -8.65 -12.68
N LEU A 37 -7.64 -9.05 -11.47
CA LEU A 37 -7.16 -10.40 -11.17
C LEU A 37 -8.23 -11.48 -11.47
N GLY A 38 -9.50 -11.15 -11.44
CA GLY A 38 -10.60 -12.05 -11.80
C GLY A 38 -10.56 -12.54 -13.26
N PHE A 39 -9.85 -11.85 -14.16
CA PHE A 39 -9.68 -12.26 -15.57
C PHE A 39 -8.46 -13.15 -15.82
N VAL A 40 -7.63 -13.40 -14.80
CA VAL A 40 -6.43 -14.24 -14.88
C VAL A 40 -6.77 -15.68 -14.51
N SER A 41 -5.92 -16.65 -14.88
CA SER A 41 -6.14 -18.06 -14.53
C SER A 41 -6.23 -18.25 -13.02
N GLN A 42 -7.05 -19.20 -12.57
CA GLN A 42 -7.27 -19.47 -11.14
C GLN A 42 -5.96 -19.80 -10.40
N THR A 43 -5.04 -20.51 -11.07
CA THR A 43 -3.71 -20.82 -10.51
C THR A 43 -2.88 -19.57 -10.29
N SER A 44 -2.86 -18.65 -11.25
CA SER A 44 -2.14 -17.37 -11.14
C SER A 44 -2.76 -16.49 -10.06
N LEU A 45 -4.09 -16.43 -9.99
CA LEU A 45 -4.81 -15.70 -8.95
C LEU A 45 -4.45 -16.20 -7.55
N SER A 46 -4.45 -17.54 -7.35
CA SER A 46 -4.09 -18.15 -6.09
C SER A 46 -2.63 -17.89 -5.72
N ALA A 47 -1.71 -17.96 -6.68
CA ALA A 47 -0.29 -17.68 -6.47
C ALA A 47 -0.04 -16.22 -6.07
N VAL A 48 -0.70 -15.26 -6.74
CA VAL A 48 -0.63 -13.84 -6.39
C VAL A 48 -1.23 -13.59 -5.00
N SER A 49 -2.36 -14.21 -4.68
CA SER A 49 -3.00 -14.09 -3.37
C SER A 49 -2.08 -14.56 -2.24
N LEU A 50 -1.33 -15.65 -2.44
CA LEU A 50 -0.33 -16.11 -1.47
C LEU A 50 0.87 -15.17 -1.38
N ALA A 51 1.36 -14.65 -2.50
CA ALA A 51 2.46 -13.70 -2.51
C ALA A 51 2.10 -12.37 -1.81
N THR A 52 0.83 -11.93 -1.89
CA THR A 52 0.36 -10.73 -1.19
C THR A 52 0.33 -10.90 0.34
N GLN A 53 0.34 -12.12 0.89
CA GLN A 53 0.50 -12.31 2.33
C GLN A 53 1.85 -11.81 2.84
N ILE A 54 2.91 -11.92 2.02
CA ILE A 54 4.25 -11.39 2.35
C ILE A 54 4.19 -9.85 2.40
N GLN A 55 3.52 -9.24 1.42
CA GLN A 55 3.27 -7.80 1.41
C GLN A 55 2.45 -7.36 2.62
N PHE A 56 1.46 -8.14 3.03
CA PHE A 56 0.64 -7.88 4.21
C PHE A 56 1.51 -7.83 5.48
N VAL A 57 2.42 -8.78 5.66
CA VAL A 57 3.37 -8.79 6.78
C VAL A 57 4.26 -7.55 6.76
N HIS A 58 4.82 -7.19 5.59
CA HIS A 58 5.58 -5.95 5.44
C HIS A 58 4.76 -4.72 5.84
N ASN A 59 3.50 -4.63 5.40
CA ASN A 59 2.60 -3.53 5.74
C ASN A 59 2.32 -3.45 7.25
N LEU A 60 2.22 -4.58 7.97
CA LEU A 60 2.07 -4.58 9.42
C LEU A 60 3.27 -3.93 10.13
N PHE A 61 4.49 -4.23 9.69
CA PHE A 61 5.69 -3.56 10.22
C PHE A 61 5.67 -2.06 9.96
N MET A 62 5.31 -1.66 8.73
CA MET A 62 5.20 -0.24 8.37
C MET A 62 4.12 0.46 9.17
N LEU A 63 2.97 -0.18 9.39
CA LEU A 63 1.86 0.36 10.18
C LEU A 63 2.28 0.59 11.64
N ALA A 64 2.89 -0.41 12.27
CA ALA A 64 3.37 -0.30 13.65
C ALA A 64 4.39 0.83 13.81
N LEU A 65 5.35 0.91 12.88
CA LEU A 65 6.36 1.96 12.87
C LEU A 65 5.75 3.36 12.68
N THR A 66 4.80 3.48 11.75
CA THR A 66 4.10 4.74 11.47
C THR A 66 3.28 5.21 12.67
N ILE A 67 2.54 4.31 13.32
CA ILE A 67 1.75 4.62 14.53
C ILE A 67 2.68 5.07 15.66
N GLY A 68 3.76 4.32 15.91
CA GLY A 68 4.74 4.66 16.94
C GLY A 68 5.38 6.04 16.71
N ALA A 69 5.89 6.26 15.50
CA ALA A 69 6.51 7.53 15.12
C ALA A 69 5.53 8.71 15.19
N THR A 70 4.28 8.54 14.74
CA THR A 70 3.24 9.56 14.80
C THR A 70 2.89 9.92 16.24
N THR A 71 2.76 8.92 17.11
CA THR A 71 2.41 9.13 18.52
C THR A 71 3.50 9.91 19.26
N LEU A 72 4.76 9.54 19.06
CA LEU A 72 5.90 10.25 19.65
C LEU A 72 6.02 11.67 19.07
N ALA A 73 5.98 11.81 17.75
CA ALA A 73 6.07 13.11 17.09
C ALA A 73 4.95 14.07 17.55
N ALA A 74 3.73 13.58 17.75
CA ALA A 74 2.63 14.40 18.23
C ALA A 74 2.86 14.94 19.66
N GLN A 75 3.50 14.15 20.54
CA GLN A 75 3.83 14.59 21.91
C GLN A 75 4.86 15.71 21.92
N TYR A 76 5.92 15.60 21.13
CA TYR A 76 6.95 16.63 21.02
C TYR A 76 6.45 17.86 20.27
N TRP A 77 5.61 17.66 19.25
CA TRP A 77 4.93 18.76 18.57
C TRP A 77 4.08 19.61 19.52
N GLY A 78 3.34 18.95 20.44
CA GLY A 78 2.54 19.63 21.46
C GLY A 78 3.38 20.45 22.46
N LYS A 79 4.66 20.13 22.62
CA LYS A 79 5.63 20.89 23.42
C LYS A 79 6.34 22.01 22.64
N GLY A 80 6.12 22.10 21.32
CA GLY A 80 6.83 23.02 20.44
C GLY A 80 8.26 22.62 20.10
N ASP A 81 8.67 21.40 20.45
CA ASP A 81 10.01 20.87 20.19
C ASP A 81 10.06 20.22 18.80
N THR A 82 10.33 21.04 17.80
CA THR A 82 10.40 20.60 16.40
C THR A 82 11.64 19.78 16.09
N ASP A 83 12.74 19.99 16.79
CA ASP A 83 14.01 19.30 16.57
C ASP A 83 13.87 17.81 16.95
N SER A 84 13.27 17.53 18.11
CA SER A 84 12.96 16.16 18.52
C SER A 84 11.96 15.46 17.56
N VAL A 85 11.01 16.21 16.98
CA VAL A 85 10.10 15.66 15.96
C VAL A 85 10.87 15.23 14.72
N GLU A 86 11.78 16.04 14.21
CA GLU A 86 12.60 15.73 13.04
C GLU A 86 13.50 14.52 13.30
N GLU A 87 14.08 14.43 14.48
CA GLU A 87 14.91 13.29 14.87
C GLU A 87 14.12 11.98 14.91
N ILE A 88 12.92 11.98 15.53
CA ILE A 88 12.03 10.81 15.57
C ILE A 88 11.67 10.35 14.16
N LEU A 89 11.34 11.27 13.27
CA LEU A 89 10.96 10.95 11.90
C LEU A 89 12.15 10.46 11.08
N ALA A 90 13.36 10.99 11.32
CA ALA A 90 14.59 10.50 10.69
C ALA A 90 14.94 9.07 11.15
N ILE A 91 14.78 8.77 12.44
CA ILE A 91 14.96 7.42 12.98
C ILE A 91 13.93 6.45 12.37
N ALA A 92 12.65 6.86 12.34
CA ALA A 92 11.59 6.06 11.73
C ALA A 92 11.88 5.75 10.26
N LEU A 93 12.41 6.72 9.49
CA LEU A 93 12.80 6.51 8.10
C LEU A 93 13.94 5.49 7.98
N LYS A 94 14.97 5.57 8.82
CA LYS A 94 16.07 4.60 8.82
C LYS A 94 15.58 3.19 9.11
N ILE A 95 14.71 3.02 10.12
CA ILE A 95 14.14 1.71 10.47
C ILE A 95 13.25 1.19 9.34
N SER A 96 12.39 2.03 8.77
CA SER A 96 11.53 1.69 7.63
C SER A 96 12.34 1.19 6.44
N MET A 97 13.40 1.90 6.09
CA MET A 97 14.29 1.49 5.01
C MET A 97 15.01 0.19 5.31
N ALA A 98 15.49 0.00 6.53
CA ALA A 98 16.13 -1.27 6.93
C ALA A 98 15.16 -2.45 6.80
N VAL A 99 13.93 -2.33 7.31
CA VAL A 99 12.89 -3.37 7.17
C VAL A 99 12.57 -3.61 5.70
N SER A 100 12.38 -2.56 4.91
CA SER A 100 12.06 -2.69 3.48
C SER A 100 13.18 -3.35 2.69
N VAL A 101 14.45 -3.08 3.02
CA VAL A 101 15.61 -3.74 2.41
C VAL A 101 15.63 -5.23 2.77
N VAL A 102 15.32 -5.61 4.01
CA VAL A 102 15.23 -7.02 4.41
C VAL A 102 14.14 -7.74 3.60
N PHE A 103 12.95 -7.17 3.47
CA PHE A 103 11.87 -7.75 2.66
C PHE A 103 12.21 -7.78 1.17
N PHE A 104 12.89 -6.76 0.65
CA PHE A 104 13.39 -6.74 -0.72
C PHE A 104 14.39 -7.88 -0.98
N ILE A 105 15.39 -8.04 -0.12
CA ILE A 105 16.38 -9.11 -0.25
C ILE A 105 15.72 -10.47 -0.15
N ALA A 106 14.81 -10.66 0.81
CA ALA A 106 14.08 -11.90 0.99
C ALA A 106 13.21 -12.25 -0.24
N GLY A 107 12.46 -11.27 -0.78
CA GLY A 107 11.60 -11.46 -1.95
C GLY A 107 12.37 -11.62 -3.26
N MET A 108 13.53 -10.98 -3.40
CA MET A 108 14.35 -11.06 -4.62
C MET A 108 15.19 -12.33 -4.69
N PHE A 109 15.86 -12.70 -3.58
CA PHE A 109 16.81 -13.80 -3.55
C PHE A 109 16.21 -15.12 -3.06
N PHE A 110 15.20 -15.06 -2.17
CA PHE A 110 14.60 -16.24 -1.55
C PHE A 110 13.07 -16.36 -1.78
N PRO A 111 12.54 -16.04 -2.98
CA PRO A 111 11.09 -16.05 -3.22
C PRO A 111 10.48 -17.44 -3.03
N GLY A 112 11.18 -18.50 -3.45
CA GLY A 112 10.71 -19.86 -3.29
C GLY A 112 10.59 -20.30 -1.81
N PHE A 113 11.50 -19.85 -0.95
CA PHE A 113 11.41 -20.09 0.49
C PHE A 113 10.21 -19.37 1.10
N LEU A 114 10.03 -18.09 0.75
CA LEU A 114 8.90 -17.31 1.24
C LEU A 114 7.54 -17.90 0.82
N MET A 115 7.43 -18.36 -0.43
CA MET A 115 6.21 -19.03 -0.90
C MET A 115 5.94 -20.36 -0.19
N ARG A 116 6.99 -21.12 0.16
CA ARG A 116 6.87 -22.39 0.90
C ARG A 116 6.34 -22.22 2.32
N ILE A 117 6.44 -21.04 2.91
CA ILE A 117 5.84 -20.76 4.23
C ILE A 117 4.31 -20.82 4.15
N PHE A 118 3.73 -20.48 2.99
CA PHE A 118 2.28 -20.38 2.81
C PHE A 118 1.67 -21.56 2.05
N THR A 119 2.44 -22.29 1.22
CA THR A 119 1.94 -23.40 0.44
C THR A 119 3.01 -24.42 0.12
N ASN A 120 2.58 -25.71 0.02
CA ASN A 120 3.42 -26.81 -0.45
C ASN A 120 3.15 -27.16 -1.93
N ASP A 121 2.20 -26.49 -2.59
CA ASP A 121 1.90 -26.73 -4.00
C ASP A 121 2.97 -26.12 -4.90
N ILE A 122 3.73 -26.98 -5.57
CA ILE A 122 4.84 -26.61 -6.45
C ILE A 122 4.37 -25.71 -7.60
N LYS A 123 3.16 -25.93 -8.13
CA LYS A 123 2.62 -25.12 -9.23
C LYS A 123 2.37 -23.68 -8.78
N LEU A 124 1.82 -23.50 -7.58
CA LEU A 124 1.58 -22.18 -6.99
C LEU A 124 2.90 -21.47 -6.66
N ILE A 125 3.89 -22.21 -6.14
CA ILE A 125 5.21 -21.65 -5.85
C ILE A 125 5.87 -21.16 -7.14
N GLN A 126 5.89 -21.97 -8.19
CA GLN A 126 6.49 -21.60 -9.47
C GLN A 126 5.81 -20.39 -10.13
N ALA A 127 4.47 -20.32 -10.05
CA ALA A 127 3.71 -19.20 -10.57
C ALA A 127 3.90 -17.91 -9.74
N GLY A 128 4.11 -18.01 -8.42
CA GLY A 128 4.28 -16.87 -7.52
C GLY A 128 5.69 -16.27 -7.50
N ILE A 129 6.73 -17.03 -7.82
CA ILE A 129 8.14 -16.58 -7.78
C ILE A 129 8.37 -15.34 -8.68
N PRO A 130 8.00 -15.33 -9.98
CA PRO A 130 8.22 -14.16 -10.83
C PRO A 130 7.50 -12.93 -10.32
N TYR A 131 6.26 -13.10 -9.87
CA TYR A 131 5.47 -12.01 -9.29
C TYR A 131 6.12 -11.43 -8.04
N LEU A 132 6.54 -12.29 -7.10
CA LEU A 132 7.16 -11.86 -5.85
C LEU A 132 8.47 -11.10 -6.08
N ARG A 133 9.29 -11.52 -7.05
CA ARG A 133 10.52 -10.82 -7.44
C ARG A 133 10.26 -9.40 -7.91
N ILE A 134 9.25 -9.22 -8.77
CA ILE A 134 8.90 -7.89 -9.30
C ILE A 134 8.35 -7.01 -8.17
N VAL A 135 7.44 -7.55 -7.36
CA VAL A 135 6.80 -6.80 -6.28
C VAL A 135 7.78 -6.48 -5.15
N SER A 136 8.82 -7.30 -4.92
CA SER A 136 9.83 -7.03 -3.88
C SER A 136 10.55 -5.69 -4.09
N VAL A 137 10.75 -5.25 -5.31
CA VAL A 137 11.32 -3.92 -5.62
C VAL A 137 10.41 -2.81 -5.09
N SER A 138 9.09 -3.01 -5.16
CA SER A 138 8.11 -2.05 -4.66
C SER A 138 8.17 -1.86 -3.14
N TYR A 139 8.67 -2.84 -2.38
CA TYR A 139 8.79 -2.70 -0.92
C TYR A 139 9.71 -1.56 -0.50
N LEU A 140 10.78 -1.29 -1.26
CA LEU A 140 11.69 -0.16 -1.01
C LEU A 140 10.95 1.17 -1.18
N PHE A 141 10.19 1.31 -2.28
CA PHE A 141 9.42 2.53 -2.54
C PHE A 141 8.28 2.70 -1.53
N MET A 142 7.63 1.60 -1.12
CA MET A 142 6.56 1.62 -0.11
C MET A 142 7.11 2.07 1.24
N GLY A 143 8.25 1.55 1.69
CA GLY A 143 8.87 1.95 2.94
C GLY A 143 9.18 3.45 2.99
N PHE A 144 9.79 3.99 1.93
CA PHE A 144 10.04 5.42 1.81
C PHE A 144 8.75 6.25 1.79
N SER A 145 7.79 5.86 0.94
CA SER A 145 6.54 6.60 0.74
C SER A 145 5.69 6.66 2.01
N GLN A 146 5.60 5.56 2.77
CA GLN A 146 4.80 5.51 3.99
C GLN A 146 5.32 6.48 5.05
N ILE A 147 6.63 6.52 5.28
CA ILE A 147 7.20 7.45 6.25
C ILE A 147 7.14 8.89 5.74
N TYR A 148 7.38 9.13 4.45
CA TYR A 148 7.22 10.46 3.88
C TYR A 148 5.79 11.00 4.05
N LEU A 149 4.78 10.17 3.79
CA LEU A 149 3.38 10.54 4.02
C LEU A 149 3.07 10.75 5.50
N CYS A 150 3.69 9.96 6.40
CA CYS A 150 3.60 10.15 7.84
C CYS A 150 4.14 11.53 8.26
N ILE A 151 5.31 11.91 7.77
CA ILE A 151 5.93 13.24 8.01
C ILE A 151 5.00 14.36 7.54
N MET A 152 4.46 14.24 6.31
CA MET A 152 3.55 15.24 5.74
C MET A 152 2.25 15.40 6.56
N LYS A 153 1.71 14.30 7.06
CA LYS A 153 0.50 14.32 7.92
C LYS A 153 0.79 14.99 9.27
N ASN A 154 1.92 14.69 9.88
CA ASN A 154 2.30 15.23 11.19
C ASN A 154 2.68 16.72 11.14
N SER A 155 3.25 17.19 10.02
CA SER A 155 3.56 18.62 9.83
C SER A 155 2.35 19.49 9.47
N GLY A 156 1.12 19.00 9.64
CA GLY A 156 -0.11 19.75 9.36
C GLY A 156 -0.38 19.98 7.86
N ARG A 157 0.41 19.39 6.96
CA ARG A 157 0.27 19.50 5.51
C ARG A 157 -0.55 18.36 4.90
N THR A 158 -1.59 17.91 5.62
CA THR A 158 -2.45 16.78 5.22
C THR A 158 -3.08 16.98 3.84
N ALA A 159 -3.48 18.21 3.49
CA ALA A 159 -4.02 18.51 2.17
C ALA A 159 -3.04 18.20 1.04
N LYS A 160 -1.74 18.52 1.20
CA LYS A 160 -0.72 18.17 0.21
C LYS A 160 -0.52 16.65 0.10
N SER A 161 -0.51 15.94 1.23
CA SER A 161 -0.44 14.48 1.25
C SER A 161 -1.60 13.85 0.49
N THR A 162 -2.82 14.38 0.66
CA THR A 162 -4.01 13.91 -0.07
C THR A 162 -3.90 14.15 -1.57
N ILE A 163 -3.39 15.32 -1.99
CA ILE A 163 -3.17 15.63 -3.42
C ILE A 163 -2.19 14.64 -4.04
N TYR A 164 -1.03 14.38 -3.40
CA TYR A 164 -0.06 13.41 -3.92
C TYR A 164 -0.62 12.00 -3.98
N GLY A 165 -1.37 11.58 -2.95
CA GLY A 165 -2.07 10.29 -2.96
C GLY A 165 -3.10 10.20 -4.09
N SER A 166 -3.90 11.25 -4.30
CA SER A 166 -4.90 11.28 -5.39
C SER A 166 -4.27 11.24 -6.77
N VAL A 167 -3.16 11.96 -6.98
CA VAL A 167 -2.39 11.91 -8.25
C VAL A 167 -1.87 10.50 -8.51
N ALA A 168 -1.30 9.84 -7.49
CA ALA A 168 -0.83 8.46 -7.62
C ALA A 168 -1.95 7.49 -8.02
N VAL A 169 -3.16 7.66 -7.45
CA VAL A 169 -4.35 6.88 -7.82
C VAL A 169 -4.76 7.10 -9.27
N VAL A 170 -4.82 8.35 -9.72
CA VAL A 170 -5.18 8.68 -11.11
C VAL A 170 -4.18 8.06 -12.09
N ILE A 171 -2.89 8.15 -11.78
CA ILE A 171 -1.84 7.52 -12.59
C ILE A 171 -2.01 5.99 -12.61
N ASN A 172 -2.30 5.36 -11.47
CA ASN A 172 -2.53 3.92 -11.38
C ASN A 172 -3.72 3.48 -12.24
N ILE A 173 -4.86 4.17 -12.13
CA ILE A 173 -6.05 3.88 -12.96
C ILE A 173 -5.74 4.05 -14.44
N GLY A 174 -5.03 5.13 -14.82
CA GLY A 174 -4.62 5.36 -16.21
C GLY A 174 -3.70 4.26 -16.74
N PHE A 175 -2.72 3.83 -15.92
CA PHE A 175 -1.80 2.75 -16.29
C PHE A 175 -2.52 1.42 -16.46
N ASN A 176 -3.47 1.10 -15.56
CA ASN A 176 -4.28 -0.10 -15.64
C ASN A 176 -5.18 -0.12 -16.86
N GLN A 177 -5.78 1.00 -17.26
CA GLN A 177 -6.58 1.09 -18.48
C GLN A 177 -5.72 0.93 -19.74
N THR A 178 -4.55 1.56 -19.76
CA THR A 178 -3.62 1.44 -20.89
C THR A 178 -3.07 0.02 -21.01
N ALA A 179 -2.75 -0.63 -19.90
CA ALA A 179 -2.33 -2.03 -19.88
C ALA A 179 -3.42 -2.97 -20.43
N LYS A 180 -4.70 -2.75 -20.07
CA LYS A 180 -5.83 -3.51 -20.66
C LYS A 180 -5.90 -3.37 -22.17
N GLN A 181 -5.74 -2.16 -22.70
CA GLN A 181 -5.78 -1.92 -24.14
C GLN A 181 -4.57 -2.53 -24.88
N LEU A 182 -3.38 -2.47 -24.25
CA LEU A 182 -2.15 -2.99 -24.89
C LEU A 182 -2.06 -4.51 -24.88
N PHE A 183 -2.55 -5.15 -23.82
CA PHE A 183 -2.47 -6.60 -23.61
C PHE A 183 -3.74 -7.34 -24.02
N GLY A 184 -4.74 -6.65 -24.59
CA GLY A 184 -5.93 -7.26 -25.20
C GLY A 184 -6.72 -8.14 -24.23
N VAL A 185 -6.81 -7.77 -22.94
CA VAL A 185 -7.63 -8.47 -21.97
C VAL A 185 -9.10 -8.13 -22.23
N GLU A 186 -9.65 -8.73 -23.31
CA GLU A 186 -11.09 -8.71 -23.51
C GLU A 186 -11.77 -9.54 -22.44
N PRO A 187 -12.90 -9.09 -21.87
CA PRO A 187 -13.72 -9.91 -21.01
C PRO A 187 -14.15 -11.12 -21.82
N ARG A 188 -13.79 -12.31 -21.34
CA ARG A 188 -14.19 -13.58 -21.93
C ARG A 188 -15.72 -13.58 -22.01
N SER A 189 -16.26 -13.34 -23.21
CA SER A 189 -17.68 -13.41 -23.43
C SER A 189 -18.14 -14.84 -23.10
N GLU A 190 -19.16 -14.96 -22.25
CA GLU A 190 -19.82 -16.21 -21.88
C GLU A 190 -20.60 -16.85 -23.05
N SER A 191 -20.06 -16.84 -24.26
CA SER A 191 -20.70 -17.43 -25.46
C SER A 191 -20.24 -18.87 -25.72
N GLY A 192 -19.96 -19.64 -24.67
CA GLY A 192 -19.48 -21.02 -24.80
C GLY A 192 -20.26 -22.09 -24.03
N LEU A 193 -21.32 -21.75 -23.33
CA LEU A 193 -22.27 -22.73 -22.77
C LEU A 193 -23.34 -23.05 -23.81
N ARG A 194 -22.96 -23.67 -24.91
CA ARG A 194 -23.91 -24.43 -25.74
C ARG A 194 -24.06 -25.79 -25.05
N ILE A 195 -25.11 -25.92 -24.26
CA ILE A 195 -25.65 -27.21 -23.82
C ILE A 195 -26.09 -27.89 -25.11
N SER A 196 -25.37 -28.94 -25.54
CA SER A 196 -25.88 -29.85 -26.54
C SER A 196 -26.72 -30.88 -25.81
N ASP A 197 -27.98 -30.88 -26.10
CA ASP A 197 -28.97 -31.92 -25.79
C ASP A 197 -28.52 -33.30 -26.35
#